data_cd5be82389d1c4cb37a6c184a6b9676f
#
_entry.id   cd5be82389d1c4cb37a6c184a6b9676f
#
_cell.length_a   1.000
_cell.length_b   1.000
_cell.length_c   1.000
_cell.angle_alpha   90.00
_cell.angle_beta   90.00
_cell.angle_gamma   90.00
#
_symmetry.space_group_name_H-M   'P 1'
#
loop_
_entity.id
_entity.type
_entity.pdbx_description
1 polymer ?
#
loop_
_entity_poly.entity_id
_entity_poly.type
_entity_poly.pdbx_seq_one_letter_code
_entity_poly.pdbx_strand_id
1 'polypeptide(L)'
;MTNIAVEKGLSEEVIKTLSLHKKEPKWMLDIRLKAYNHFISQPSIDWGNTELLNAIDYEDICYFNVVGKNENDWNSVSESIKNTFEDIGIPEAEEKWLGGVTAQYDSESVYHSIRSDLVAQGVVFMDMDTGLRDYPEIVKKYFGKVIPYTDNKFSALNTAFWSGGSFIYVPKGVQVEIPVQAYFFINSENMGQFERTLIIADEGSSVHYIEGCSAPAYTTQSLHSAVVELVAHKDAQIRYTTIQNWSDNVYNLVTKRAIAHENACVEWVDGNIGSALTMKYPSVILKGEGAHAEIISVAYAKGKQHQDTGAKVIHLASNTTSNILSKSISKQGGRTSYRGLVKVSKKAKSCKSNVVCDALLLDGESRSDTYPTMEIRNPEADIEHEASVTKVSTEQLFYLMSRGFNEQDAMGLIVNGFFEPFTKELPMDYAVELNSLLELEMSGSIG
;
A
#
# COMPACT_ATOMS: atom_id res chain seq x y z
N MET A 1 -25.33 -22.83 9.45
CA MET A 1 -24.60 -21.83 8.65
C MET A 1 -24.33 -22.47 7.31
N THR A 2 -24.95 -21.99 6.24
CA THR A 2 -24.70 -22.47 4.89
C THR A 2 -23.28 -22.05 4.53
N ASN A 3 -22.37 -23.02 4.39
CA ASN A 3 -21.09 -22.78 3.72
C ASN A 3 -21.43 -22.29 2.32
N ILE A 4 -21.23 -21.01 2.07
CA ILE A 4 -21.23 -20.47 0.72
C ILE A 4 -19.92 -20.98 0.13
N ALA A 5 -20.02 -22.02 -0.72
CA ALA A 5 -18.87 -22.47 -1.50
C ALA A 5 -18.51 -21.31 -2.42
N VAL A 6 -17.34 -20.72 -2.20
CA VAL A 6 -16.86 -19.63 -3.02
C VAL A 6 -16.39 -20.23 -4.34
N GLU A 7 -17.03 -19.84 -5.43
CA GLU A 7 -16.64 -20.26 -6.75
C GLU A 7 -15.35 -19.54 -7.17
N LYS A 8 -14.42 -20.28 -7.76
CA LYS A 8 -13.24 -19.73 -8.42
C LYS A 8 -13.65 -19.04 -9.73
N GLY A 9 -12.84 -18.11 -10.16
CA GLY A 9 -12.93 -17.50 -11.46
C GLY A 9 -13.68 -16.18 -11.53
N LEU A 10 -13.50 -15.52 -12.66
CA LEU A 10 -14.06 -14.21 -12.97
C LEU A 10 -15.47 -14.35 -13.55
N SER A 11 -16.51 -14.01 -12.79
CA SER A 11 -17.88 -14.01 -13.32
C SER A 11 -18.77 -12.94 -12.70
N GLU A 12 -19.82 -12.53 -13.43
CA GLU A 12 -20.87 -11.69 -12.88
C GLU A 12 -21.64 -12.37 -11.75
N GLU A 13 -21.70 -13.69 -11.73
CA GLU A 13 -22.39 -14.47 -10.72
C GLU A 13 -21.67 -14.38 -9.36
N VAL A 14 -20.34 -14.52 -9.37
CA VAL A 14 -19.51 -14.28 -8.17
C VAL A 14 -19.71 -12.87 -7.63
N ILE A 15 -19.75 -11.84 -8.50
CA ILE A 15 -20.01 -10.46 -8.09
C ILE A 15 -21.39 -10.29 -7.47
N LYS A 16 -22.42 -10.87 -8.06
CA LYS A 16 -23.80 -10.79 -7.54
C LYS A 16 -23.92 -11.52 -6.19
N THR A 17 -23.26 -12.66 -6.04
CA THR A 17 -23.21 -13.43 -4.79
C THR A 17 -22.47 -12.64 -3.70
N LEU A 18 -21.32 -12.05 -4.01
CA LEU A 18 -20.57 -11.18 -3.10
C LEU A 18 -21.42 -9.99 -2.63
N SER A 19 -22.04 -9.26 -3.56
CA SER A 19 -22.85 -8.09 -3.26
C SER A 19 -24.09 -8.45 -2.42
N LEU A 20 -24.72 -9.60 -2.69
CA LEU A 20 -25.84 -10.10 -1.91
C LEU A 20 -25.42 -10.49 -0.49
N HIS A 21 -24.30 -11.20 -0.33
CA HIS A 21 -23.75 -11.59 0.97
C HIS A 21 -23.46 -10.35 1.83
N LYS A 22 -22.82 -9.34 1.26
CA LYS A 22 -22.51 -8.08 1.95
C LYS A 22 -23.71 -7.13 2.12
N LYS A 23 -24.86 -7.49 1.57
CA LYS A 23 -26.12 -6.67 1.61
C LYS A 23 -25.89 -5.26 1.07
N GLU A 24 -25.17 -5.15 0.00
CA GLU A 24 -24.81 -3.87 -0.60
C GLU A 24 -26.01 -3.14 -1.22
N PRO A 25 -26.00 -1.80 -1.25
CA PRO A 25 -26.98 -1.03 -1.98
C PRO A 25 -26.85 -1.27 -3.50
N LYS A 26 -27.97 -1.19 -4.22
CA LYS A 26 -28.00 -1.43 -5.67
C LYS A 26 -26.96 -0.65 -6.46
N TRP A 27 -26.69 0.61 -6.09
CA TRP A 27 -25.71 1.44 -6.78
C TRP A 27 -24.28 0.88 -6.69
N MET A 28 -23.93 0.16 -5.63
CA MET A 28 -22.64 -0.50 -5.49
C MET A 28 -22.54 -1.71 -6.43
N LEU A 29 -23.58 -2.56 -6.47
CA LEU A 29 -23.65 -3.66 -7.44
C LEU A 29 -23.52 -3.15 -8.88
N ASP A 30 -24.22 -2.05 -9.22
CA ASP A 30 -24.17 -1.47 -10.55
C ASP A 30 -22.73 -0.98 -10.92
N ILE A 31 -21.99 -0.45 -9.94
CA ILE A 31 -20.59 -0.04 -10.12
C ILE A 31 -19.69 -1.27 -10.30
N ARG A 32 -19.85 -2.33 -9.49
CA ARG A 32 -19.10 -3.57 -9.60
C ARG A 32 -19.22 -4.20 -10.99
N LEU A 33 -20.46 -4.33 -11.49
CA LEU A 33 -20.72 -4.91 -12.82
C LEU A 33 -20.13 -4.05 -13.95
N LYS A 34 -20.19 -2.72 -13.85
CA LYS A 34 -19.52 -1.83 -14.80
C LYS A 34 -18.00 -1.99 -14.77
N ALA A 35 -17.42 -2.11 -13.58
CA ALA A 35 -16.00 -2.31 -13.40
C ALA A 35 -15.52 -3.66 -13.96
N TYR A 36 -16.29 -4.71 -13.73
CA TYR A 36 -16.04 -6.04 -14.31
C TYR A 36 -16.03 -6.00 -15.85
N ASN A 37 -17.09 -5.45 -16.44
CA ASN A 37 -17.16 -5.33 -17.89
C ASN A 37 -16.02 -4.47 -18.46
N HIS A 38 -15.60 -3.44 -17.74
CA HIS A 38 -14.44 -2.65 -18.11
C HIS A 38 -13.15 -3.48 -18.02
N PHE A 39 -12.93 -4.24 -16.95
CA PHE A 39 -11.76 -5.11 -16.79
C PHE A 39 -11.65 -6.12 -17.96
N ILE A 40 -12.73 -6.81 -18.29
CA ILE A 40 -12.75 -7.80 -19.38
C ILE A 40 -12.48 -7.15 -20.74
N SER A 41 -12.96 -5.93 -20.97
CA SER A 41 -12.77 -5.21 -22.23
C SER A 41 -11.35 -4.63 -22.40
N GLN A 42 -10.56 -4.53 -21.32
CA GLN A 42 -9.21 -3.98 -21.39
C GLN A 42 -8.21 -5.01 -21.95
N PRO A 43 -7.30 -4.60 -22.84
CA PRO A 43 -6.22 -5.47 -23.28
C PRO A 43 -5.30 -5.87 -22.12
N SER A 44 -4.48 -6.88 -22.34
CA SER A 44 -3.37 -7.19 -21.44
C SER A 44 -2.43 -5.99 -21.35
N ILE A 45 -1.81 -5.82 -20.19
CA ILE A 45 -0.82 -4.77 -19.97
C ILE A 45 0.44 -5.10 -20.77
N ASP A 46 0.93 -4.13 -21.55
CA ASP A 46 2.08 -4.27 -22.45
C ASP A 46 3.37 -3.60 -21.92
N TRP A 47 3.36 -3.21 -20.65
CA TRP A 47 4.49 -2.60 -19.96
C TRP A 47 4.74 -3.25 -18.58
N GLY A 48 5.87 -2.96 -17.96
CA GLY A 48 6.29 -3.62 -16.72
C GLY A 48 6.87 -5.01 -16.99
N ASN A 49 6.64 -5.94 -16.07
CA ASN A 49 7.01 -7.35 -16.28
C ASN A 49 5.84 -8.12 -16.90
N THR A 50 5.74 -8.04 -18.22
CA THR A 50 4.64 -8.66 -18.98
C THR A 50 4.65 -10.19 -18.89
N GLU A 51 5.80 -10.82 -18.67
CA GLU A 51 5.90 -12.28 -18.48
C GLU A 51 5.16 -12.69 -17.20
N LEU A 52 5.50 -12.06 -16.05
CA LEU A 52 4.82 -12.34 -14.79
C LEU A 52 3.33 -11.93 -14.83
N LEU A 53 2.99 -10.80 -15.44
CA LEU A 53 1.60 -10.36 -15.54
C LEU A 53 0.73 -11.32 -16.36
N ASN A 54 1.26 -11.87 -17.43
CA ASN A 54 0.55 -12.85 -18.28
C ASN A 54 0.51 -14.25 -17.67
N ALA A 55 1.32 -14.53 -16.64
CA ALA A 55 1.29 -15.79 -15.91
C ALA A 55 0.18 -15.84 -14.83
N ILE A 56 -0.51 -14.73 -14.57
CA ILE A 56 -1.64 -14.70 -13.62
C ILE A 56 -2.83 -15.43 -14.24
N ASP A 57 -3.23 -16.54 -13.62
CA ASP A 57 -4.44 -17.25 -13.98
C ASP A 57 -5.63 -16.73 -13.18
N TYR A 58 -6.37 -15.78 -13.77
CA TYR A 58 -7.54 -15.16 -13.14
C TYR A 58 -8.69 -16.14 -12.91
N GLU A 59 -8.73 -17.28 -13.62
CA GLU A 59 -9.81 -18.28 -13.47
C GLU A 59 -9.54 -19.25 -12.31
N ASP A 60 -8.28 -19.39 -11.86
CA ASP A 60 -7.94 -20.23 -10.69
C ASP A 60 -7.97 -19.47 -9.36
N ILE A 61 -8.21 -18.16 -9.39
CA ILE A 61 -8.28 -17.32 -8.18
C ILE A 61 -9.66 -17.40 -7.52
N CYS A 62 -9.66 -17.54 -6.20
CA CYS A 62 -10.84 -17.38 -5.35
C CYS A 62 -11.00 -15.89 -4.98
N TYR A 63 -12.04 -15.24 -5.46
CA TYR A 63 -12.26 -13.80 -5.31
C TYR A 63 -12.89 -13.37 -4.00
N PHE A 64 -13.45 -14.31 -3.25
CA PHE A 64 -14.10 -14.04 -1.98
C PHE A 64 -14.17 -15.31 -1.15
N ASN A 65 -13.88 -15.19 0.15
CA ASN A 65 -13.98 -16.26 1.13
C ASN A 65 -14.66 -15.76 2.40
N VAL A 66 -15.63 -16.50 2.91
CA VAL A 66 -16.31 -16.18 4.18
C VAL A 66 -15.55 -16.84 5.32
N VAL A 67 -14.85 -16.06 6.13
CA VAL A 67 -13.95 -16.56 7.18
C VAL A 67 -14.62 -16.55 8.56
N GLY A 68 -15.53 -15.63 8.84
CA GLY A 68 -16.16 -15.54 10.17
C GLY A 68 -16.98 -14.28 10.37
N LYS A 69 -17.18 -13.92 11.64
CA LYS A 69 -17.81 -12.66 12.03
C LYS A 69 -16.74 -11.67 12.45
N ASN A 70 -16.97 -10.40 12.17
CA ASN A 70 -16.19 -9.32 12.73
C ASN A 70 -16.51 -9.17 14.23
N GLU A 71 -15.50 -9.30 15.09
CA GLU A 71 -15.63 -9.24 16.54
C GLU A 71 -15.03 -7.94 17.07
N ASN A 72 -15.65 -7.35 18.09
CA ASN A 72 -15.17 -6.14 18.75
C ASN A 72 -14.40 -6.45 20.06
N ASP A 73 -14.32 -7.72 20.44
CA ASP A 73 -13.56 -8.22 21.58
C ASP A 73 -12.57 -9.27 21.08
N TRP A 74 -11.28 -9.00 21.28
CA TRP A 74 -10.20 -9.90 20.90
C TRP A 74 -10.40 -11.32 21.48
N ASN A 75 -10.93 -11.43 22.70
CA ASN A 75 -11.19 -12.73 23.31
C ASN A 75 -12.22 -13.58 22.55
N SER A 76 -13.09 -12.95 21.76
CA SER A 76 -14.11 -13.62 20.93
C SER A 76 -13.61 -14.09 19.56
N VAL A 77 -12.43 -13.64 19.12
CA VAL A 77 -11.79 -14.09 17.87
C VAL A 77 -11.35 -15.55 18.00
N SER A 78 -11.45 -16.34 16.93
CA SER A 78 -11.06 -17.76 16.95
C SER A 78 -9.58 -17.95 17.27
N GLU A 79 -9.22 -19.01 17.99
CA GLU A 79 -7.84 -19.28 18.39
C GLU A 79 -6.87 -19.40 17.20
N SER A 80 -7.30 -19.97 16.09
CA SER A 80 -6.46 -20.09 14.90
C SER A 80 -6.08 -18.72 14.29
N ILE A 81 -7.00 -17.76 14.35
CA ILE A 81 -6.77 -16.39 13.89
C ILE A 81 -5.91 -15.64 14.92
N LYS A 82 -6.22 -15.80 16.22
CA LYS A 82 -5.43 -15.20 17.30
C LYS A 82 -3.96 -15.55 17.20
N ASN A 83 -3.63 -16.84 17.11
CA ASN A 83 -2.24 -17.29 17.02
C ASN A 83 -1.51 -16.62 15.85
N THR A 84 -2.16 -16.46 14.69
CA THR A 84 -1.57 -15.78 13.54
C THR A 84 -1.22 -14.32 13.84
N PHE A 85 -2.10 -13.62 14.54
CA PHE A 85 -1.88 -12.20 14.85
C PHE A 85 -1.03 -11.99 16.11
N GLU A 86 -1.00 -12.94 17.05
CA GLU A 86 -0.10 -12.94 18.21
C GLU A 86 1.35 -13.16 17.78
N ASP A 87 1.59 -14.04 16.81
CA ASP A 87 2.92 -14.27 16.22
C ASP A 87 3.49 -12.99 15.55
N ILE A 88 2.62 -12.08 15.12
CA ILE A 88 2.95 -10.78 14.52
C ILE A 88 3.02 -9.67 15.59
N GLY A 89 2.64 -9.92 16.85
CA GLY A 89 2.75 -8.97 17.97
C GLY A 89 1.62 -7.94 18.08
N ILE A 90 0.48 -8.13 17.39
CA ILE A 90 -0.64 -7.16 17.34
C ILE A 90 -1.26 -6.82 18.70
N PRO A 91 -1.57 -7.80 19.60
CA PRO A 91 -2.29 -7.49 20.84
C PRO A 91 -1.54 -6.56 21.78
N GLU A 92 -0.22 -6.69 21.86
CA GLU A 92 0.60 -5.86 22.76
C GLU A 92 0.73 -4.42 22.28
N ALA A 93 0.77 -4.21 20.95
CA ALA A 93 0.84 -2.88 20.37
C ALA A 93 -0.48 -2.12 20.51
N GLU A 94 -1.62 -2.84 20.43
CA GLU A 94 -2.96 -2.25 20.50
C GLU A 94 -3.23 -1.58 21.86
N GLU A 95 -2.92 -2.26 22.96
CA GLU A 95 -3.20 -1.77 24.31
C GLU A 95 -2.43 -0.49 24.67
N LYS A 96 -1.26 -0.29 24.07
CA LYS A 96 -0.31 0.73 24.55
C LYS A 96 -0.14 1.93 23.62
N TRP A 97 -0.27 1.75 22.29
CA TRP A 97 0.28 2.69 21.32
C TRP A 97 -0.66 3.09 20.19
N LEU A 98 -1.84 2.48 20.05
CA LEU A 98 -2.73 2.68 18.90
C LEU A 98 -4.06 3.37 19.27
N GLY A 99 -4.53 4.22 18.37
CA GLY A 99 -5.85 4.86 18.46
C GLY A 99 -7.01 3.93 18.07
N GLY A 100 -6.71 2.89 17.32
CA GLY A 100 -7.64 1.85 16.88
C GLY A 100 -6.95 0.83 16.00
N VAL A 101 -7.51 -0.37 15.93
CA VAL A 101 -6.99 -1.50 15.15
C VAL A 101 -8.10 -2.17 14.37
N THR A 102 -7.78 -2.59 13.14
CA THR A 102 -8.62 -3.49 12.34
C THR A 102 -7.75 -4.64 11.87
N ALA A 103 -8.23 -5.87 11.98
CA ALA A 103 -7.57 -7.05 11.44
C ALA A 103 -8.46 -7.70 10.38
N GLN A 104 -7.90 -7.93 9.21
CA GLN A 104 -8.52 -8.63 8.10
C GLN A 104 -7.80 -9.94 7.82
N TYR A 105 -8.57 -11.00 7.65
CA TYR A 105 -8.10 -12.33 7.31
C TYR A 105 -8.76 -12.77 6.01
N ASP A 106 -7.96 -13.04 4.98
CA ASP A 106 -8.42 -13.22 3.60
C ASP A 106 -9.31 -12.06 3.12
N SER A 107 -10.60 -12.29 2.93
CA SER A 107 -11.54 -11.31 2.35
C SER A 107 -12.39 -10.55 3.38
N GLU A 108 -12.27 -10.84 4.67
CA GLU A 108 -13.18 -10.28 5.68
C GLU A 108 -12.44 -9.71 6.90
N SER A 109 -12.97 -8.61 7.43
CA SER A 109 -12.56 -8.09 8.73
C SER A 109 -12.99 -9.05 9.83
N VAL A 110 -12.08 -9.43 10.70
CA VAL A 110 -12.29 -10.41 11.79
C VAL A 110 -12.21 -9.75 13.16
N TYR A 111 -11.59 -8.59 13.25
CA TYR A 111 -11.47 -7.83 14.49
C TYR A 111 -11.44 -6.32 14.21
N HIS A 112 -12.07 -5.55 15.11
CA HIS A 112 -12.09 -4.10 15.08
C HIS A 112 -12.15 -3.50 16.48
N SER A 113 -11.31 -2.50 16.73
CA SER A 113 -11.31 -1.70 17.95
C SER A 113 -10.96 -0.24 17.62
N ILE A 114 -11.56 0.69 18.37
CA ILE A 114 -11.24 2.12 18.30
C ILE A 114 -11.43 2.74 19.70
N ARG A 115 -10.53 3.63 20.08
CA ARG A 115 -10.58 4.32 21.37
C ARG A 115 -11.84 5.19 21.51
N SER A 116 -12.45 5.15 22.68
CA SER A 116 -13.69 5.87 22.97
C SER A 116 -13.54 7.41 22.90
N ASP A 117 -12.35 7.94 23.18
CA ASP A 117 -12.08 9.37 23.07
C ASP A 117 -12.06 9.86 21.62
N LEU A 118 -11.62 9.04 20.67
CA LEU A 118 -11.70 9.33 19.24
C LEU A 118 -13.15 9.25 18.74
N VAL A 119 -13.89 8.24 19.17
CA VAL A 119 -15.33 8.11 18.86
C VAL A 119 -16.11 9.32 19.38
N ALA A 120 -15.82 9.78 20.60
CA ALA A 120 -16.45 10.98 21.20
C ALA A 120 -16.16 12.26 20.40
N GLN A 121 -15.05 12.33 19.67
CA GLN A 121 -14.70 13.41 18.76
C GLN A 121 -15.34 13.24 17.35
N GLY A 122 -16.07 12.16 17.12
CA GLY A 122 -16.72 11.85 15.85
C GLY A 122 -15.79 11.22 14.81
N VAL A 123 -14.62 10.73 15.21
CA VAL A 123 -13.73 9.96 14.32
C VAL A 123 -14.40 8.64 14.00
N VAL A 124 -14.42 8.30 12.71
CA VAL A 124 -14.89 7.00 12.23
C VAL A 124 -13.66 6.23 11.74
N PHE A 125 -13.48 5.03 12.26
CA PHE A 125 -12.51 4.05 11.77
C PHE A 125 -13.16 2.68 11.83
N MET A 126 -13.27 2.01 10.70
CA MET A 126 -13.89 0.69 10.57
C MET A 126 -13.50 0.03 9.26
N ASP A 127 -13.89 -1.22 9.04
CA ASP A 127 -13.77 -1.84 7.73
C ASP A 127 -14.69 -1.15 6.69
N MET A 128 -14.31 -1.25 5.42
CA MET A 128 -15.00 -0.54 4.35
C MET A 128 -16.43 -1.08 4.10
N ASP A 129 -16.68 -2.36 4.37
CA ASP A 129 -18.02 -2.96 4.23
C ASP A 129 -18.99 -2.38 5.25
N THR A 130 -18.54 -2.23 6.50
CA THR A 130 -19.29 -1.57 7.58
C THR A 130 -19.47 -0.08 7.28
N GLY A 131 -18.41 0.58 6.79
CA GLY A 131 -18.47 1.97 6.34
C GLY A 131 -19.53 2.22 5.25
N LEU A 132 -19.61 1.33 4.27
CA LEU A 132 -20.64 1.40 3.21
C LEU A 132 -22.07 1.26 3.78
N ARG A 133 -22.25 0.43 4.79
CA ARG A 133 -23.56 0.17 5.43
C ARG A 133 -24.01 1.32 6.33
N ASP A 134 -23.10 1.79 7.18
CA ASP A 134 -23.41 2.71 8.28
C ASP A 134 -23.25 4.19 7.86
N TYR A 135 -22.38 4.47 6.86
CA TYR A 135 -22.13 5.82 6.33
C TYR A 135 -22.31 5.89 4.81
N PRO A 136 -23.44 5.39 4.24
CA PRO A 136 -23.62 5.24 2.79
C PRO A 136 -23.49 6.55 2.01
N GLU A 137 -23.88 7.68 2.59
CA GLU A 137 -23.82 8.98 1.91
C GLU A 137 -22.38 9.49 1.80
N ILE A 138 -21.54 9.28 2.81
CA ILE A 138 -20.12 9.64 2.76
C ILE A 138 -19.41 8.74 1.76
N VAL A 139 -19.61 7.42 1.86
CA VAL A 139 -19.01 6.47 0.93
C VAL A 139 -19.40 6.79 -0.52
N LYS A 140 -20.69 7.00 -0.79
CA LYS A 140 -21.18 7.34 -2.14
C LYS A 140 -20.59 8.64 -2.70
N LYS A 141 -20.31 9.60 -1.83
CA LYS A 141 -19.68 10.88 -2.19
C LYS A 141 -18.25 10.72 -2.65
N TYR A 142 -17.47 9.82 -2.03
CA TYR A 142 -16.02 9.76 -2.21
C TYR A 142 -15.53 8.50 -2.93
N PHE A 143 -16.20 7.37 -2.81
CA PHE A 143 -15.81 6.08 -3.41
C PHE A 143 -15.64 6.18 -4.93
N GLY A 144 -14.48 5.80 -5.43
CA GLY A 144 -14.18 5.83 -6.86
C GLY A 144 -14.06 7.24 -7.46
N LYS A 145 -13.91 8.28 -6.63
CA LYS A 145 -13.76 9.68 -7.11
C LYS A 145 -12.30 10.08 -7.27
N VAL A 146 -11.42 9.48 -6.50
CA VAL A 146 -9.97 9.68 -6.61
C VAL A 146 -9.39 8.66 -7.60
N ILE A 147 -9.82 7.40 -7.49
CA ILE A 147 -9.43 6.30 -8.38
C ILE A 147 -10.71 5.66 -8.96
N PRO A 148 -11.21 6.13 -10.10
CA PRO A 148 -12.33 5.47 -10.76
C PRO A 148 -11.91 4.09 -11.31
N TYR A 149 -12.87 3.19 -11.51
CA TYR A 149 -12.61 1.88 -12.10
C TYR A 149 -12.02 1.95 -13.52
N THR A 150 -12.14 3.09 -14.19
CA THR A 150 -11.58 3.34 -15.52
C THR A 150 -10.12 3.81 -15.49
N ASP A 151 -9.50 3.95 -14.31
CA ASP A 151 -8.14 4.48 -14.17
C ASP A 151 -7.10 3.52 -14.77
N ASN A 152 -7.19 2.25 -14.41
CA ASN A 152 -6.35 1.19 -14.93
C ASN A 152 -7.03 -0.19 -14.75
N LYS A 153 -6.44 -1.23 -15.37
CA LYS A 153 -7.00 -2.60 -15.35
C LYS A 153 -7.18 -3.13 -13.91
N PHE A 154 -6.23 -2.89 -13.00
CA PHE A 154 -6.29 -3.39 -11.62
C PHE A 154 -7.27 -2.60 -10.75
N SER A 155 -7.46 -1.32 -10.99
CA SER A 155 -8.53 -0.55 -10.33
C SER A 155 -9.92 -1.03 -10.75
N ALA A 156 -10.06 -1.48 -12.00
CA ALA A 156 -11.29 -2.11 -12.47
C ALA A 156 -11.53 -3.46 -11.76
N LEU A 157 -10.50 -4.32 -11.69
CA LEU A 157 -10.55 -5.60 -11.00
C LEU A 157 -10.90 -5.44 -9.52
N ASN A 158 -10.18 -4.55 -8.81
CA ASN A 158 -10.49 -4.25 -7.42
C ASN A 158 -11.93 -3.74 -7.27
N THR A 159 -12.36 -2.77 -8.07
CA THR A 159 -13.72 -2.21 -7.95
C THR A 159 -14.81 -3.26 -8.19
N ALA A 160 -14.55 -4.27 -9.02
CA ALA A 160 -15.49 -5.38 -9.25
C ALA A 160 -15.59 -6.33 -8.06
N PHE A 161 -14.46 -6.64 -7.39
CA PHE A 161 -14.37 -7.70 -6.39
C PHE A 161 -13.98 -7.26 -4.98
N TRP A 162 -13.84 -5.95 -4.71
CA TRP A 162 -13.37 -5.47 -3.41
C TRP A 162 -14.18 -6.05 -2.24
N SER A 163 -13.46 -6.35 -1.17
CA SER A 163 -13.99 -6.86 0.09
C SER A 163 -13.06 -6.44 1.21
N GLY A 164 -13.60 -5.85 2.27
CA GLY A 164 -12.79 -5.31 3.36
C GLY A 164 -12.00 -4.06 2.98
N GLY A 165 -10.87 -3.85 3.65
CA GLY A 165 -10.12 -2.60 3.63
C GLY A 165 -10.59 -1.66 4.74
N SER A 166 -10.09 -0.41 4.74
CA SER A 166 -10.34 0.53 5.84
C SER A 166 -11.18 1.73 5.38
N PHE A 167 -12.15 2.11 6.20
CA PHE A 167 -12.89 3.36 6.06
C PHE A 167 -12.57 4.28 7.23
N ILE A 168 -12.01 5.47 6.94
CA ILE A 168 -11.66 6.46 7.94
C ILE A 168 -12.25 7.81 7.54
N TYR A 169 -12.96 8.43 8.49
CA TYR A 169 -13.40 9.81 8.39
C TYR A 169 -12.99 10.56 9.65
N VAL A 170 -12.22 11.63 9.48
CA VAL A 170 -11.80 12.51 10.57
C VAL A 170 -12.52 13.85 10.41
N PRO A 171 -13.35 14.24 11.40
CA PRO A 171 -14.11 15.49 11.35
C PRO A 171 -13.22 16.73 11.35
N LYS A 172 -13.79 17.85 10.90
CA LYS A 172 -13.13 19.16 10.86
C LYS A 172 -12.45 19.52 12.17
N GLY A 173 -11.17 19.87 12.09
CA GLY A 173 -10.33 20.34 13.19
C GLY A 173 -9.88 19.28 14.18
N VAL A 174 -10.28 18.02 14.01
CA VAL A 174 -9.87 16.92 14.90
C VAL A 174 -8.46 16.46 14.56
N GLN A 175 -7.62 16.36 15.58
CA GLN A 175 -6.25 15.85 15.47
C GLN A 175 -6.19 14.44 16.07
N VAL A 176 -5.96 13.44 15.24
CA VAL A 176 -5.76 12.06 15.69
C VAL A 176 -4.26 11.89 15.96
N GLU A 177 -3.86 12.14 17.21
CA GLU A 177 -2.44 12.17 17.60
C GLU A 177 -1.81 10.77 17.63
N ILE A 178 -2.62 9.74 17.94
CA ILE A 178 -2.18 8.36 18.03
C ILE A 178 -2.57 7.63 16.74
N PRO A 179 -1.64 6.92 16.09
CA PRO A 179 -1.94 6.24 14.83
C PRO A 179 -3.10 5.23 14.97
N VAL A 180 -3.86 5.07 13.88
CA VAL A 180 -4.78 3.95 13.71
C VAL A 180 -4.18 2.95 12.73
N GLN A 181 -4.44 1.65 12.93
CA GLN A 181 -3.73 0.59 12.22
C GLN A 181 -4.66 -0.46 11.64
N ALA A 182 -4.31 -0.96 10.46
CA ALA A 182 -4.94 -2.15 9.89
C ALA A 182 -3.89 -3.22 9.54
N TYR A 183 -4.27 -4.47 9.76
CA TYR A 183 -3.50 -5.64 9.34
C TYR A 183 -4.28 -6.45 8.31
N PHE A 184 -3.60 -6.82 7.23
CA PHE A 184 -4.13 -7.63 6.16
C PHE A 184 -3.31 -8.89 6.01
N PHE A 185 -3.96 -10.03 6.17
CA PHE A 185 -3.31 -11.33 6.11
C PHE A 185 -4.02 -12.24 5.11
N ILE A 186 -3.27 -12.80 4.15
CA ILE A 186 -3.75 -13.81 3.22
C ILE A 186 -3.32 -15.16 3.75
N ASN A 187 -4.28 -16.03 4.10
CA ASN A 187 -3.97 -17.36 4.66
C ASN A 187 -4.43 -18.54 3.81
N SER A 188 -5.12 -18.29 2.71
CA SER A 188 -5.66 -19.35 1.86
C SER A 188 -4.91 -19.44 0.52
N GLU A 189 -4.69 -20.68 0.05
CA GLU A 189 -4.11 -20.92 -1.27
C GLU A 189 -5.04 -20.42 -2.39
N ASN A 190 -4.46 -19.94 -3.50
CA ASN A 190 -5.19 -19.37 -4.65
C ASN A 190 -6.13 -18.21 -4.27
N MET A 191 -5.84 -17.54 -3.14
CA MET A 191 -6.70 -16.47 -2.66
C MET A 191 -6.37 -15.15 -3.33
N GLY A 192 -7.41 -14.45 -3.78
CA GLY A 192 -7.38 -13.04 -4.12
C GLY A 192 -7.82 -12.19 -2.93
N GLN A 193 -7.03 -11.18 -2.56
CA GLN A 193 -7.39 -10.17 -1.58
C GLN A 193 -7.53 -8.82 -2.28
N PHE A 194 -8.71 -8.22 -2.18
CA PHE A 194 -9.11 -7.03 -2.95
C PHE A 194 -9.56 -5.92 -2.00
N GLU A 195 -8.64 -5.36 -1.22
CA GLU A 195 -8.96 -4.33 -0.24
C GLU A 195 -9.33 -3.00 -0.90
N ARG A 196 -10.27 -2.30 -0.26
CA ARG A 196 -10.63 -0.93 -0.63
C ARG A 196 -10.49 -0.01 0.57
N THR A 197 -9.47 0.84 0.57
CA THR A 197 -9.24 1.80 1.66
C THR A 197 -9.65 3.21 1.21
N LEU A 198 -10.46 3.86 2.04
CA LEU A 198 -10.93 5.24 1.82
C LEU A 198 -10.69 6.06 3.09
N ILE A 199 -9.81 7.06 3.01
CA ILE A 199 -9.49 7.96 4.12
C ILE A 199 -9.85 9.39 3.75
N ILE A 200 -10.66 10.04 4.58
CA ILE A 200 -11.10 11.41 4.42
C ILE A 200 -10.71 12.17 5.67
N ALA A 201 -9.80 13.12 5.53
CA ALA A 201 -9.48 14.11 6.56
C ALA A 201 -10.17 15.44 6.20
N ASP A 202 -11.15 15.84 7.03
CA ASP A 202 -11.90 17.08 6.80
C ASP A 202 -11.03 18.31 7.16
N GLU A 203 -11.52 19.48 6.91
CA GLU A 203 -10.78 20.75 7.01
C GLU A 203 -10.04 20.89 8.35
N GLY A 204 -8.71 21.09 8.29
CA GLY A 204 -7.85 21.29 9.46
C GLY A 204 -7.70 20.07 10.36
N SER A 205 -8.04 18.87 9.89
CA SER A 205 -7.88 17.62 10.65
C SER A 205 -6.57 16.90 10.33
N SER A 206 -6.17 15.96 11.17
CA SER A 206 -5.00 15.11 10.92
C SER A 206 -5.21 13.67 11.33
N VAL A 207 -4.58 12.76 10.57
CA VAL A 207 -4.56 11.33 10.87
C VAL A 207 -3.27 10.67 10.36
N HIS A 208 -2.73 9.77 11.16
CA HIS A 208 -1.71 8.81 10.75
C HIS A 208 -2.33 7.41 10.71
N TYR A 209 -2.38 6.83 9.52
CA TYR A 209 -2.83 5.45 9.30
C TYR A 209 -1.65 4.56 8.97
N ILE A 210 -1.60 3.40 9.60
CA ILE A 210 -0.56 2.40 9.40
C ILE A 210 -1.18 1.12 8.85
N GLU A 211 -0.54 0.52 7.87
CA GLU A 211 -0.98 -0.72 7.23
C GLU A 211 0.15 -1.74 7.23
N GLY A 212 -0.11 -2.90 7.81
CA GLY A 212 0.74 -4.08 7.71
C GLY A 212 0.09 -5.13 6.81
N CYS A 213 0.86 -5.71 5.88
CA CYS A 213 0.37 -6.76 4.98
C CYS A 213 1.36 -7.92 4.95
N SER A 214 0.85 -9.14 5.11
CA SER A 214 1.68 -10.35 5.04
C SER A 214 0.92 -11.56 4.51
N ALA A 215 1.67 -12.55 4.02
CA ALA A 215 1.15 -13.86 3.65
C ALA A 215 2.22 -14.93 3.89
N PRO A 216 1.85 -16.13 4.38
CA PRO A 216 2.76 -17.26 4.44
C PRO A 216 3.13 -17.75 3.04
N ALA A 217 4.22 -18.50 2.94
CA ALA A 217 4.66 -19.08 1.68
C ALA A 217 3.78 -20.27 1.28
N TYR A 218 3.05 -20.14 0.18
CA TYR A 218 2.32 -21.21 -0.47
C TYR A 218 2.96 -21.59 -1.79
N THR A 219 2.61 -22.76 -2.31
CA THR A 219 3.08 -23.25 -3.63
C THR A 219 2.28 -22.68 -4.79
N THR A 220 1.08 -22.17 -4.52
CA THR A 220 0.16 -21.62 -5.49
C THR A 220 0.22 -20.10 -5.54
N GLN A 221 -0.19 -19.50 -6.66
CA GLN A 221 -0.22 -18.06 -6.84
C GLN A 221 -1.33 -17.41 -5.98
N SER A 222 -1.01 -16.29 -5.37
CA SER A 222 -1.98 -15.43 -4.68
C SER A 222 -1.97 -14.03 -5.29
N LEU A 223 -3.13 -13.39 -5.35
CA LEU A 223 -3.28 -12.06 -5.95
C LEU A 223 -3.74 -11.05 -4.90
N HIS A 224 -2.88 -10.10 -4.59
CA HIS A 224 -3.26 -8.92 -3.82
C HIS A 224 -3.49 -7.74 -4.76
N SER A 225 -4.70 -7.18 -4.75
CA SER A 225 -5.03 -6.01 -5.57
C SER A 225 -5.80 -5.00 -4.75
N ALA A 226 -5.10 -4.03 -4.18
CA ALA A 226 -5.70 -2.99 -3.34
C ALA A 226 -5.91 -1.68 -4.10
N VAL A 227 -6.93 -0.93 -3.68
CA VAL A 227 -7.13 0.46 -4.08
C VAL A 227 -7.26 1.34 -2.85
N VAL A 228 -6.40 2.36 -2.78
CA VAL A 228 -6.36 3.32 -1.66
C VAL A 228 -6.64 4.73 -2.16
N GLU A 229 -7.73 5.31 -1.66
CA GLU A 229 -8.17 6.67 -1.97
C GLU A 229 -8.04 7.57 -0.74
N LEU A 230 -7.25 8.64 -0.83
CA LEU A 230 -7.12 9.62 0.24
C LEU A 230 -7.68 10.98 -0.22
N VAL A 231 -8.40 11.65 0.67
CA VAL A 231 -8.89 13.02 0.44
C VAL A 231 -8.50 13.87 1.65
N ALA A 232 -7.50 14.73 1.47
CA ALA A 232 -7.10 15.73 2.45
C ALA A 232 -7.75 17.07 2.07
N HIS A 233 -8.74 17.50 2.86
CA HIS A 233 -9.39 18.80 2.69
C HIS A 233 -8.46 19.95 3.09
N LYS A 234 -8.92 21.18 3.01
CA LYS A 234 -8.12 22.38 3.32
C LYS A 234 -7.45 22.27 4.69
N ASP A 235 -6.14 22.57 4.76
CA ASP A 235 -5.31 22.54 5.96
C ASP A 235 -5.25 21.17 6.66
N ALA A 236 -5.72 20.08 6.01
CA ALA A 236 -5.70 18.74 6.57
C ALA A 236 -4.37 18.02 6.32
N GLN A 237 -4.06 17.05 7.17
CA GLN A 237 -2.85 16.22 7.08
C GLN A 237 -3.21 14.74 7.11
N ILE A 238 -2.72 13.97 6.13
CA ILE A 238 -2.84 12.52 6.11
C ILE A 238 -1.43 11.94 5.95
N ARG A 239 -1.01 11.13 6.91
CA ARG A 239 0.16 10.27 6.79
C ARG A 239 -0.30 8.83 6.65
N TYR A 240 0.18 8.15 5.62
CA TYR A 240 -0.12 6.75 5.34
C TYR A 240 1.19 5.97 5.30
N THR A 241 1.38 5.10 6.27
CA THR A 241 2.55 4.22 6.36
C THR A 241 2.15 2.79 6.04
N THR A 242 2.89 2.10 5.18
CA THR A 242 2.66 0.68 4.91
C THR A 242 3.97 -0.09 4.88
N ILE A 243 3.95 -1.28 5.49
CA ILE A 243 5.00 -2.28 5.34
C ILE A 243 4.33 -3.53 4.76
N GLN A 244 4.81 -3.95 3.60
CA GLN A 244 4.34 -5.14 2.92
C GLN A 244 5.46 -6.16 2.89
N ASN A 245 5.20 -7.30 3.54
CA ASN A 245 6.09 -8.45 3.56
C ASN A 245 5.34 -9.66 2.98
N TRP A 246 5.38 -9.78 1.67
CA TRP A 246 4.69 -10.84 0.94
C TRP A 246 5.62 -12.00 0.63
N SER A 247 5.10 -13.21 0.63
CA SER A 247 5.81 -14.38 0.10
C SER A 247 6.00 -14.33 -1.42
N ASP A 248 6.94 -15.12 -1.93
CA ASP A 248 7.41 -15.08 -3.33
C ASP A 248 6.35 -15.53 -4.37
N ASN A 249 5.21 -16.03 -3.93
CA ASN A 249 4.09 -16.44 -4.80
C ASN A 249 3.02 -15.35 -4.97
N VAL A 250 3.15 -14.21 -4.30
CA VAL A 250 2.13 -13.14 -4.32
C VAL A 250 2.38 -12.17 -5.47
N TYR A 251 1.32 -11.87 -6.22
CA TYR A 251 1.26 -10.75 -7.16
C TYR A 251 0.60 -9.56 -6.45
N ASN A 252 1.36 -8.51 -6.22
CA ASN A 252 0.95 -7.34 -5.44
C ASN A 252 0.71 -6.14 -6.36
N LEU A 253 -0.55 -5.94 -6.77
CA LEU A 253 -0.97 -5.00 -7.81
C LEU A 253 -1.84 -3.89 -7.21
N VAL A 254 -1.20 -2.81 -6.73
CA VAL A 254 -1.83 -1.79 -5.88
C VAL A 254 -1.94 -0.45 -6.59
N THR A 255 -3.09 0.19 -6.50
CA THR A 255 -3.30 1.57 -6.96
C THR A 255 -3.58 2.49 -5.76
N LYS A 256 -2.68 3.44 -5.50
CA LYS A 256 -2.79 4.42 -4.40
C LYS A 256 -2.84 5.83 -4.94
N ARG A 257 -3.82 6.65 -4.51
CA ARG A 257 -3.89 8.06 -4.89
C ARG A 257 -4.52 8.93 -3.83
N ALA A 258 -3.94 10.12 -3.66
CA ALA A 258 -4.46 11.17 -2.80
C ALA A 258 -4.84 12.41 -3.60
N ILE A 259 -5.83 13.15 -3.10
CA ILE A 259 -6.11 14.53 -3.48
C ILE A 259 -5.81 15.42 -2.28
N ALA A 260 -4.91 16.39 -2.44
CA ALA A 260 -4.58 17.40 -1.45
C ALA A 260 -5.19 18.74 -1.89
N HIS A 261 -6.07 19.30 -1.03
CA HIS A 261 -6.68 20.61 -1.21
C HIS A 261 -5.77 21.73 -0.66
N GLU A 262 -6.29 22.94 -0.52
CA GLU A 262 -5.52 24.12 -0.09
C GLU A 262 -4.75 23.87 1.21
N ASN A 263 -3.42 24.11 1.21
CA ASN A 263 -2.47 23.88 2.30
C ASN A 263 -2.47 22.46 2.88
N ALA A 264 -3.15 21.49 2.28
CA ALA A 264 -3.16 20.13 2.79
C ALA A 264 -1.82 19.44 2.56
N CYS A 265 -1.46 18.54 3.48
CA CYS A 265 -0.27 17.71 3.41
C CYS A 265 -0.64 16.23 3.30
N VAL A 266 -0.02 15.52 2.36
CA VAL A 266 -0.15 14.07 2.23
C VAL A 266 1.22 13.44 2.22
N GLU A 267 1.42 12.49 3.14
CA GLU A 267 2.65 11.73 3.27
C GLU A 267 2.40 10.25 2.99
N TRP A 268 3.16 9.68 2.04
CA TRP A 268 3.22 8.25 1.78
C TRP A 268 4.56 7.70 2.25
N VAL A 269 4.54 6.70 3.12
CA VAL A 269 5.72 5.98 3.60
C VAL A 269 5.54 4.50 3.28
N ASP A 270 6.24 4.00 2.27
CA ASP A 270 6.01 2.68 1.68
C ASP A 270 7.23 1.76 1.78
N GLY A 271 7.12 0.66 2.53
CA GLY A 271 8.08 -0.45 2.57
C GLY A 271 7.57 -1.65 1.75
N ASN A 272 8.37 -2.13 0.80
CA ASN A 272 8.01 -3.21 -0.12
C ASN A 272 9.06 -4.32 -0.09
N ILE A 273 8.69 -5.47 0.48
CA ILE A 273 9.53 -6.67 0.59
C ILE A 273 8.74 -7.87 0.09
N GLY A 274 9.41 -8.81 -0.52
CA GLY A 274 8.79 -10.04 -1.03
C GLY A 274 8.02 -9.83 -2.34
N SER A 275 7.00 -10.64 -2.58
CA SER A 275 6.20 -10.76 -3.82
C SER A 275 6.99 -11.28 -5.02
N ALA A 276 6.32 -12.09 -5.87
CA ALA A 276 6.83 -12.39 -7.21
C ALA A 276 6.92 -11.10 -8.06
N LEU A 277 5.86 -10.30 -7.99
CA LEU A 277 5.76 -9.01 -8.68
C LEU A 277 5.01 -8.02 -7.79
N THR A 278 5.62 -6.87 -7.53
CA THR A 278 4.92 -5.68 -7.01
C THR A 278 4.77 -4.65 -8.11
N MET A 279 3.55 -4.10 -8.29
CA MET A 279 3.30 -2.89 -9.07
C MET A 279 2.56 -1.89 -8.18
N LYS A 280 3.28 -0.89 -7.66
CA LYS A 280 2.74 0.09 -6.71
C LYS A 280 3.33 1.47 -6.91
N TYR A 281 2.49 2.44 -7.25
CA TYR A 281 2.90 3.81 -7.57
C TYR A 281 2.04 4.81 -6.81
N PRO A 282 2.30 5.06 -5.50
CA PRO A 282 1.58 6.07 -4.75
C PRO A 282 1.60 7.40 -5.47
N SER A 283 0.45 8.05 -5.53
CA SER A 283 0.33 9.30 -6.24
C SER A 283 -0.39 10.38 -5.43
N VAL A 284 -0.03 11.66 -5.67
CA VAL A 284 -0.70 12.81 -5.05
C VAL A 284 -1.07 13.82 -6.13
N ILE A 285 -2.34 14.22 -6.12
CA ILE A 285 -2.83 15.35 -6.93
C ILE A 285 -2.89 16.58 -6.01
N LEU A 286 -1.96 17.50 -6.18
CA LEU A 286 -1.89 18.77 -5.47
C LEU A 286 -2.85 19.76 -6.13
N LYS A 287 -4.11 19.72 -5.66
CA LYS A 287 -5.25 20.43 -6.26
C LYS A 287 -5.47 21.82 -5.68
N GLY A 288 -5.10 22.03 -4.43
CA GLY A 288 -5.23 23.30 -3.74
C GLY A 288 -3.91 24.06 -3.68
N GLU A 289 -3.99 25.39 -3.60
CA GLU A 289 -2.82 26.24 -3.43
C GLU A 289 -2.09 25.92 -2.13
N GLY A 290 -0.74 25.92 -2.14
CA GLY A 290 0.09 25.61 -0.98
C GLY A 290 0.10 24.15 -0.55
N ALA A 291 -0.59 23.25 -1.27
CA ALA A 291 -0.60 21.82 -0.92
C ALA A 291 0.80 21.20 -1.05
N HIS A 292 1.08 20.21 -0.19
CA HIS A 292 2.36 19.51 -0.10
C HIS A 292 2.19 18.00 -0.21
N ALA A 293 3.19 17.35 -0.84
CA ALA A 293 3.30 15.89 -0.87
C ALA A 293 4.71 15.45 -0.44
N GLU A 294 4.76 14.46 0.45
CA GLU A 294 5.98 13.73 0.81
C GLU A 294 5.79 12.26 0.42
N ILE A 295 6.73 11.68 -0.32
CA ILE A 295 6.66 10.26 -0.69
C ILE A 295 8.02 9.62 -0.42
N ILE A 296 8.05 8.70 0.53
CA ILE A 296 9.23 7.94 0.91
C ILE A 296 8.94 6.46 0.64
N SER A 297 9.74 5.83 -0.21
CA SER A 297 9.53 4.44 -0.63
C SER A 297 10.83 3.66 -0.57
N VAL A 298 10.76 2.44 -0.02
CA VAL A 298 11.83 1.47 -0.12
C VAL A 298 11.34 0.20 -0.78
N ALA A 299 12.23 -0.46 -1.54
CA ALA A 299 11.96 -1.72 -2.20
C ALA A 299 13.16 -2.66 -2.05
N TYR A 300 12.90 -3.91 -1.70
CA TYR A 300 13.90 -4.97 -1.67
C TYR A 300 13.46 -6.13 -2.56
N ALA A 301 14.33 -6.53 -3.49
CA ALA A 301 14.07 -7.65 -4.40
C ALA A 301 15.22 -8.66 -4.38
N LYS A 302 14.89 -9.96 -4.27
CA LYS A 302 15.86 -11.05 -4.38
C LYS A 302 15.41 -12.10 -5.39
N GLY A 303 16.37 -12.83 -5.96
CA GLY A 303 16.08 -13.97 -6.83
C GLY A 303 15.23 -13.59 -8.03
N LYS A 304 14.06 -14.16 -8.16
CA LYS A 304 13.13 -13.90 -9.28
C LYS A 304 12.14 -12.75 -9.03
N GLN A 305 12.18 -12.12 -7.86
CA GLN A 305 11.28 -11.04 -7.51
C GLN A 305 11.48 -9.81 -8.39
N HIS A 306 10.39 -9.12 -8.70
CA HIS A 306 10.42 -7.82 -9.36
C HIS A 306 9.59 -6.79 -8.58
N GLN A 307 10.27 -5.83 -7.98
CA GLN A 307 9.65 -4.67 -7.34
C GLN A 307 9.57 -3.53 -8.36
N ASP A 308 8.45 -3.39 -9.08
CA ASP A 308 8.16 -2.27 -9.98
C ASP A 308 7.38 -1.21 -9.20
N THR A 309 8.09 -0.29 -8.57
CA THR A 309 7.56 0.73 -7.69
C THR A 309 7.81 2.13 -8.24
N GLY A 310 7.37 3.16 -7.52
CA GLY A 310 7.63 4.52 -7.95
C GLY A 310 6.72 5.53 -7.27
N ALA A 311 6.67 6.75 -7.79
CA ALA A 311 5.87 7.82 -7.23
C ALA A 311 5.35 8.75 -8.32
N LYS A 312 4.15 9.31 -8.10
CA LYS A 312 3.54 10.25 -9.05
C LYS A 312 3.03 11.48 -8.33
N VAL A 313 3.46 12.67 -8.74
CA VAL A 313 2.92 13.92 -8.21
C VAL A 313 2.44 14.81 -9.35
N ILE A 314 1.23 15.33 -9.20
CA ILE A 314 0.58 16.20 -10.19
C ILE A 314 0.27 17.54 -9.54
N HIS A 315 1.01 18.57 -9.90
CA HIS A 315 0.82 19.95 -9.45
C HIS A 315 -0.23 20.63 -10.33
N LEU A 316 -1.42 20.85 -9.80
CA LEU A 316 -2.52 21.52 -10.48
C LEU A 316 -2.71 22.98 -10.04
N ALA A 317 -2.32 23.30 -8.79
CA ALA A 317 -2.42 24.63 -8.18
C ALA A 317 -1.04 25.25 -7.96
N SER A 318 -1.01 26.56 -7.73
CA SER A 318 0.22 27.33 -7.50
C SER A 318 0.79 27.09 -6.08
N ASN A 319 2.07 27.42 -5.90
CA ASN A 319 2.79 27.33 -4.61
C ASN A 319 2.80 25.92 -3.99
N THR A 320 2.59 24.91 -4.82
CA THR A 320 2.59 23.49 -4.36
C THR A 320 4.00 22.93 -4.36
N THR A 321 4.27 22.05 -3.40
CA THR A 321 5.60 21.44 -3.20
C THR A 321 5.52 19.94 -3.09
N SER A 322 6.58 19.23 -3.53
CA SER A 322 6.68 17.79 -3.31
C SER A 322 8.12 17.33 -3.14
N ASN A 323 8.32 16.34 -2.28
CA ASN A 323 9.55 15.60 -2.12
C ASN A 323 9.30 14.12 -2.37
N ILE A 324 10.19 13.49 -3.12
CA ILE A 324 10.13 12.05 -3.41
C ILE A 324 11.50 11.47 -3.11
N LEU A 325 11.56 10.53 -2.16
CA LEU A 325 12.74 9.73 -1.86
C LEU A 325 12.41 8.26 -2.11
N SER A 326 13.07 7.66 -3.10
CA SER A 326 12.95 6.24 -3.41
C SER A 326 14.30 5.54 -3.26
N LYS A 327 14.34 4.51 -2.42
CA LYS A 327 15.54 3.68 -2.25
C LYS A 327 15.22 2.22 -2.57
N SER A 328 16.10 1.56 -3.31
CA SER A 328 15.88 0.17 -3.66
C SER A 328 17.14 -0.67 -3.54
N ILE A 329 16.98 -1.93 -3.19
CA ILE A 329 18.05 -2.92 -3.11
C ILE A 329 17.67 -4.14 -3.94
N SER A 330 18.64 -4.64 -4.71
CA SER A 330 18.50 -5.87 -5.48
C SER A 330 19.62 -6.85 -5.15
N LYS A 331 19.25 -8.13 -4.92
CA LYS A 331 20.16 -9.23 -4.53
C LYS A 331 19.83 -10.51 -5.29
N GLN A 332 20.87 -11.31 -5.63
CA GLN A 332 20.73 -12.66 -6.20
C GLN A 332 19.87 -12.71 -7.48
N GLY A 333 20.06 -11.72 -8.37
CA GLY A 333 19.29 -11.61 -9.60
C GLY A 333 17.95 -10.88 -9.46
N GLY A 334 17.58 -10.43 -8.27
CA GLY A 334 16.39 -9.62 -8.03
C GLY A 334 16.36 -8.35 -8.87
N ARG A 335 15.16 -7.88 -9.20
CA ARG A 335 14.97 -6.71 -10.05
C ARG A 335 14.15 -5.65 -9.32
N THR A 336 14.65 -4.41 -9.32
CA THR A 336 13.88 -3.24 -8.91
C THR A 336 13.66 -2.31 -10.10
N SER A 337 12.50 -1.66 -10.15
CA SER A 337 12.22 -0.62 -11.14
C SER A 337 11.58 0.57 -10.45
N TYR A 338 12.07 1.78 -10.74
CA TYR A 338 11.43 3.01 -10.32
C TYR A 338 10.69 3.66 -11.49
N ARG A 339 9.37 3.91 -11.34
CA ARG A 339 8.57 4.67 -12.32
C ARG A 339 8.04 5.94 -11.69
N GLY A 340 8.63 7.08 -12.08
CA GLY A 340 8.28 8.39 -11.56
C GLY A 340 7.46 9.22 -12.55
N LEU A 341 6.55 10.02 -12.02
CA LEU A 341 5.87 11.09 -12.78
C LEU A 341 5.81 12.36 -11.95
N VAL A 342 6.44 13.42 -12.43
CA VAL A 342 6.19 14.79 -11.96
C VAL A 342 5.52 15.57 -13.09
N LYS A 343 4.31 16.05 -12.81
CA LYS A 343 3.54 16.83 -13.78
C LYS A 343 3.16 18.17 -13.19
N VAL A 344 3.52 19.26 -13.88
CA VAL A 344 3.14 20.63 -13.53
C VAL A 344 2.21 21.19 -14.59
N SER A 345 1.01 21.58 -14.18
CA SER A 345 0.03 22.15 -15.10
C SER A 345 0.43 23.56 -15.53
N LYS A 346 -0.06 24.00 -16.71
CA LYS A 346 0.24 25.34 -17.25
C LYS A 346 -0.13 26.47 -16.29
N LYS A 347 -1.15 26.27 -15.45
CA LYS A 347 -1.66 27.29 -14.52
C LYS A 347 -0.96 27.28 -13.16
N ALA A 348 -0.23 26.22 -12.83
CA ALA A 348 0.41 26.04 -11.54
C ALA A 348 1.76 26.78 -11.51
N LYS A 349 1.80 27.92 -10.84
CA LYS A 349 2.99 28.78 -10.70
C LYS A 349 3.76 28.44 -9.43
N SER A 350 5.08 28.72 -9.47
CA SER A 350 5.95 28.62 -8.30
C SER A 350 5.90 27.23 -7.62
N CYS A 351 5.75 26.17 -8.42
CA CYS A 351 5.78 24.80 -7.91
C CYS A 351 7.21 24.33 -7.74
N LYS A 352 7.46 23.54 -6.68
CA LYS A 352 8.76 22.91 -6.43
C LYS A 352 8.60 21.42 -6.28
N SER A 353 9.51 20.65 -6.87
CA SER A 353 9.57 19.20 -6.67
C SER A 353 11.01 18.75 -6.64
N ASN A 354 11.36 17.98 -5.62
CA ASN A 354 12.63 17.29 -5.52
C ASN A 354 12.40 15.78 -5.59
N VAL A 355 13.17 15.08 -6.44
CA VAL A 355 13.08 13.63 -6.63
C VAL A 355 14.47 13.03 -6.49
N VAL A 356 14.65 12.13 -5.54
CA VAL A 356 15.87 11.36 -5.34
C VAL A 356 15.55 9.87 -5.44
N CYS A 357 16.26 9.19 -6.36
CA CYS A 357 16.09 7.75 -6.62
C CYS A 357 17.43 7.04 -6.50
N ASP A 358 17.62 6.30 -5.42
CA ASP A 358 18.86 5.55 -5.19
C ASP A 358 18.63 4.05 -5.28
N ALA A 359 19.46 3.36 -6.03
CA ALA A 359 19.45 1.91 -6.12
C ALA A 359 20.82 1.32 -5.73
N LEU A 360 20.80 0.28 -4.90
CA LEU A 360 21.97 -0.46 -4.46
C LEU A 360 21.92 -1.89 -4.98
N LEU A 361 22.90 -2.29 -5.78
CA LEU A 361 23.06 -3.66 -6.26
C LEU A 361 24.06 -4.39 -5.37
N LEU A 362 23.63 -5.53 -4.81
CA LEU A 362 24.47 -6.31 -3.90
C LEU A 362 25.35 -7.33 -4.64
N ASP A 363 25.07 -7.57 -5.93
CA ASP A 363 25.82 -8.53 -6.77
C ASP A 363 25.87 -8.09 -8.25
N GLY A 364 26.38 -8.94 -9.13
CA GLY A 364 26.50 -8.66 -10.55
C GLY A 364 25.35 -9.16 -11.43
N GLU A 365 24.42 -9.94 -10.87
CA GLU A 365 23.29 -10.53 -11.58
C GLU A 365 22.00 -9.71 -11.37
N SER A 366 21.96 -8.95 -10.28
CA SER A 366 20.84 -8.09 -9.91
C SER A 366 20.70 -6.88 -10.82
N ARG A 367 19.46 -6.38 -10.93
CA ARG A 367 19.13 -5.30 -11.86
C ARG A 367 18.30 -4.21 -11.20
N SER A 368 18.57 -2.96 -11.59
CA SER A 368 17.72 -1.81 -11.30
C SER A 368 17.46 -0.99 -12.55
N ASP A 369 16.20 -0.60 -12.75
CA ASP A 369 15.75 0.21 -13.88
C ASP A 369 15.09 1.50 -13.37
N THR A 370 15.29 2.62 -14.09
CA THR A 370 14.65 3.90 -13.74
C THR A 370 13.92 4.48 -14.95
N TYR A 371 12.62 4.78 -14.78
CA TYR A 371 11.74 5.33 -15.82
C TYR A 371 11.14 6.66 -15.37
N PRO A 372 11.90 7.75 -15.37
CA PRO A 372 11.40 9.06 -14.97
C PRO A 372 10.56 9.70 -16.09
N THR A 373 9.46 10.31 -15.71
CA THR A 373 8.64 11.14 -16.61
C THR A 373 8.42 12.51 -16.00
N MET A 374 8.74 13.56 -16.74
CA MET A 374 8.54 14.94 -16.34
C MET A 374 7.73 15.69 -17.37
N GLU A 375 6.53 16.13 -17.00
CA GLU A 375 5.66 16.94 -17.84
C GLU A 375 5.54 18.38 -17.26
N ILE A 376 6.53 19.21 -17.49
CA ILE A 376 6.59 20.56 -16.93
C ILE A 376 6.03 21.55 -17.96
N ARG A 377 4.83 22.09 -17.67
CA ARG A 377 4.13 23.02 -18.58
C ARG A 377 4.13 24.47 -18.10
N ASN A 378 4.78 24.78 -16.98
CA ASN A 378 4.92 26.13 -16.45
C ASN A 378 6.42 26.46 -16.24
N PRO A 379 6.93 27.57 -16.81
CA PRO A 379 8.36 27.92 -16.71
C PRO A 379 8.78 28.41 -15.31
N GLU A 380 7.84 28.74 -14.44
CA GLU A 380 8.14 29.16 -13.05
C GLU A 380 8.29 27.96 -12.09
N ALA A 381 8.23 26.73 -12.61
CA ALA A 381 8.43 25.54 -11.79
C ALA A 381 9.92 25.25 -11.59
N ASP A 382 10.27 24.88 -10.36
CA ASP A 382 11.61 24.47 -9.94
C ASP A 382 11.59 22.96 -9.63
N ILE A 383 12.17 22.16 -10.52
CA ILE A 383 12.07 20.71 -10.47
C ILE A 383 13.47 20.10 -10.55
N GLU A 384 13.83 19.34 -9.51
CA GLU A 384 15.07 18.62 -9.42
C GLU A 384 14.80 17.12 -9.46
N HIS A 385 15.67 16.38 -10.17
CA HIS A 385 15.64 14.93 -10.20
C HIS A 385 17.07 14.38 -10.22
N GLU A 386 17.39 13.60 -9.21
CA GLU A 386 18.62 12.85 -9.10
C GLU A 386 18.33 11.35 -9.10
N ALA A 387 19.09 10.57 -9.83
CA ALA A 387 19.01 9.11 -9.82
C ALA A 387 20.41 8.52 -9.76
N SER A 388 20.64 7.62 -8.82
CA SER A 388 21.89 6.90 -8.68
C SER A 388 21.65 5.38 -8.66
N VAL A 389 22.53 4.64 -9.35
CA VAL A 389 22.59 3.18 -9.26
C VAL A 389 24.03 2.82 -8.90
N THR A 390 24.20 2.25 -7.72
CA THR A 390 25.52 1.90 -7.19
C THR A 390 25.58 0.41 -6.89
N LYS A 391 26.78 -0.15 -6.99
CA LYS A 391 27.08 -1.50 -6.50
C LYS A 391 27.81 -1.37 -5.16
N VAL A 392 27.60 -2.35 -4.28
CA VAL A 392 28.34 -2.39 -3.01
C VAL A 392 29.84 -2.30 -3.28
N SER A 393 30.49 -1.34 -2.63
CA SER A 393 31.94 -1.12 -2.77
C SER A 393 32.70 -2.25 -2.08
N THR A 394 33.56 -2.92 -2.86
CA THR A 394 34.49 -3.93 -2.31
C THR A 394 35.43 -3.34 -1.28
N GLU A 395 35.76 -2.05 -1.39
CA GLU A 395 36.60 -1.32 -0.43
C GLU A 395 35.87 -1.09 0.91
N GLN A 396 34.60 -0.70 0.85
CA GLN A 396 33.77 -0.56 2.08
C GLN A 396 33.58 -1.92 2.78
N LEU A 397 33.31 -2.96 2.00
CA LEU A 397 33.16 -4.32 2.53
C LEU A 397 34.48 -4.78 3.17
N PHE A 398 35.60 -4.63 2.46
CA PHE A 398 36.93 -4.96 2.98
C PHE A 398 37.28 -4.18 4.25
N TYR A 399 36.94 -2.88 4.31
CA TYR A 399 37.15 -2.06 5.50
C TYR A 399 36.42 -2.60 6.71
N LEU A 400 35.12 -2.92 6.58
CA LEU A 400 34.33 -3.50 7.67
C LEU A 400 34.86 -4.87 8.08
N MET A 401 35.21 -5.73 7.12
CA MET A 401 35.80 -7.04 7.41
C MET A 401 37.15 -6.92 8.13
N SER A 402 37.97 -5.94 7.80
CA SER A 402 39.22 -5.66 8.50
C SER A 402 39.06 -5.18 9.94
N ARG A 403 37.83 -4.72 10.30
CA ARG A 403 37.42 -4.36 11.66
C ARG A 403 36.83 -5.53 12.45
N GLY A 404 36.79 -6.73 11.85
CA GLY A 404 36.37 -7.96 12.53
C GLY A 404 34.95 -8.41 12.22
N PHE A 405 34.20 -7.71 11.36
CA PHE A 405 32.91 -8.19 10.88
C PHE A 405 33.12 -9.33 9.87
N ASN A 406 32.27 -10.34 9.89
CA ASN A 406 32.22 -11.26 8.76
C ASN A 406 31.56 -10.59 7.56
N GLU A 407 31.63 -11.18 6.37
CA GLU A 407 31.12 -10.59 5.13
C GLU A 407 29.61 -10.31 5.20
N GLN A 408 28.85 -11.20 5.81
CA GLN A 408 27.41 -11.10 5.95
C GLN A 408 27.01 -9.93 6.87
N ASP A 409 27.64 -9.81 8.04
CA ASP A 409 27.38 -8.71 8.98
C ASP A 409 27.80 -7.37 8.38
N ALA A 410 28.93 -7.32 7.67
CA ALA A 410 29.39 -6.13 6.97
C ALA A 410 28.39 -5.69 5.90
N MET A 411 27.85 -6.63 5.13
CA MET A 411 26.81 -6.36 4.14
C MET A 411 25.52 -5.86 4.81
N GLY A 412 25.10 -6.47 5.90
CA GLY A 412 23.94 -6.04 6.69
C GLY A 412 24.05 -4.60 7.16
N LEU A 413 25.24 -4.20 7.66
CA LEU A 413 25.50 -2.81 8.07
C LEU A 413 25.38 -1.81 6.91
N ILE A 414 25.86 -2.18 5.71
CA ILE A 414 25.74 -1.33 4.51
C ILE A 414 24.27 -1.18 4.12
N VAL A 415 23.50 -2.27 4.11
CA VAL A 415 22.07 -2.28 3.78
C VAL A 415 21.24 -1.47 4.77
N ASN A 416 21.48 -1.66 6.07
CA ASN A 416 20.79 -0.91 7.13
C ASN A 416 21.10 0.60 7.03
N GLY A 417 22.36 0.96 6.79
CA GLY A 417 22.75 2.36 6.55
C GLY A 417 22.10 2.96 5.30
N PHE A 418 21.92 2.17 4.24
CA PHE A 418 21.25 2.64 3.02
C PHE A 418 19.75 2.91 3.24
N PHE A 419 19.07 2.11 4.07
CA PHE A 419 17.65 2.30 4.39
C PHE A 419 17.41 3.20 5.62
N GLU A 420 18.44 3.67 6.32
CA GLU A 420 18.30 4.50 7.52
C GLU A 420 17.32 5.69 7.35
N PRO A 421 17.33 6.45 6.23
CA PRO A 421 16.38 7.55 6.05
C PRO A 421 14.91 7.10 6.09
N PHE A 422 14.60 5.91 5.59
CA PHE A 422 13.26 5.34 5.66
C PHE A 422 12.94 4.82 7.07
N THR A 423 13.87 4.11 7.70
CA THR A 423 13.67 3.52 9.02
C THR A 423 13.37 4.57 10.08
N LYS A 424 13.95 5.78 9.95
CA LYS A 424 13.67 6.91 10.82
C LYS A 424 12.24 7.48 10.72
N GLU A 425 11.58 7.23 9.60
CA GLU A 425 10.20 7.67 9.37
C GLU A 425 9.16 6.67 9.90
N LEU A 426 9.59 5.47 10.28
CA LEU A 426 8.69 4.45 10.83
C LEU A 426 8.46 4.65 12.33
N PRO A 427 7.29 4.29 12.86
CA PRO A 427 7.13 4.04 14.28
C PRO A 427 8.15 2.99 14.76
N MET A 428 8.59 3.11 16.03
CA MET A 428 9.70 2.31 16.56
C MET A 428 9.52 0.79 16.34
N ASP A 429 8.32 0.28 16.59
CA ASP A 429 8.04 -1.16 16.45
C ASP A 429 8.19 -1.64 15.00
N TYR A 430 7.70 -0.84 14.04
CA TYR A 430 7.87 -1.11 12.62
C TYR A 430 9.31 -0.95 12.12
N ALA A 431 10.07 -0.03 12.71
CA ALA A 431 11.49 0.11 12.41
C ALA A 431 12.28 -1.13 12.88
N VAL A 432 11.93 -1.68 14.05
CA VAL A 432 12.52 -2.93 14.56
C VAL A 432 12.13 -4.11 13.68
N GLU A 433 10.85 -4.24 13.32
CA GLU A 433 10.36 -5.29 12.43
C GLU A 433 11.06 -5.25 11.07
N LEU A 434 11.12 -4.07 10.44
CA LEU A 434 11.81 -3.91 9.15
C LEU A 434 13.28 -4.32 9.23
N ASN A 435 14.00 -3.88 10.27
CA ASN A 435 15.40 -4.25 10.45
C ASN A 435 15.56 -5.76 10.63
N SER A 436 14.68 -6.40 11.42
CA SER A 436 14.69 -7.86 11.60
C SER A 436 14.40 -8.60 10.29
N LEU A 437 13.44 -8.13 9.49
CA LEU A 437 13.15 -8.69 8.17
C LEU A 437 14.35 -8.55 7.22
N LEU A 438 15.01 -7.39 7.20
CA LEU A 438 16.20 -7.18 6.38
C LEU A 438 17.36 -8.07 6.82
N GLU A 439 17.56 -8.27 8.13
CA GLU A 439 18.58 -9.19 8.65
C GLU A 439 18.29 -10.64 8.25
N LEU A 440 17.04 -11.10 8.35
CA LEU A 440 16.63 -12.42 7.88
C LEU A 440 16.87 -12.60 6.38
N GLU A 441 16.49 -11.61 5.57
CA GLU A 441 16.71 -11.59 4.13
C GLU A 441 18.21 -11.58 3.78
N MET A 442 19.03 -10.93 4.58
CA MET A 442 20.48 -10.90 4.39
C MET A 442 21.17 -12.20 4.84
N SER A 443 20.68 -12.85 5.89
CA SER A 443 21.26 -14.07 6.43
C SER A 443 21.04 -15.31 5.55
N GLY A 444 20.08 -15.26 4.62
CA GLY A 444 19.71 -16.41 3.81
C GLY A 444 19.08 -17.56 4.57
N SER A 445 18.79 -17.38 5.85
CA SER A 445 18.05 -18.32 6.68
C SER A 445 16.55 -18.13 6.39
N ILE A 446 16.04 -18.91 5.44
CA ILE A 446 14.61 -19.11 5.27
C ILE A 446 14.21 -20.11 6.34
N GLY A 447 13.36 -19.67 7.27
CA GLY A 447 12.66 -20.57 8.17
C GLY A 447 11.54 -21.28 7.42
#